data_825a77ea0c37096a2b2fc5c3c7fe9913
#
_entry.id   825a77ea0c37096a2b2fc5c3c7fe9913
#
_cell.length_a   1.000
_cell.length_b   1.000
_cell.length_c   1.000
_cell.angle_alpha   90.00
_cell.angle_beta   90.00
_cell.angle_gamma   90.00
#
_symmetry.space_group_name_H-M   'P 1'
#
loop_
_entity.id
_entity.type
_entity.pdbx_description
1 polymer ?
#
loop_
_entity_poly.entity_id
_entity_poly.type
_entity_poly.pdbx_seq_one_letter_code
_entity_poly.pdbx_strand_id
1 'polypeptide(L)'
;MNYIKAKFPNSTRSYTYRTVDSVKAGDTVVNAKGAKLTVTDESVDMKWVETYGADKVTVVKKYEEPEDAGESGGDTNETDH
;
A
#
# COMPACT_ATOMS: atom_id res chain seq x y z
N MET A 1 1.99 -5.17 -14.18
CA MET A 1 2.34 -5.20 -12.75
C MET A 1 3.33 -4.08 -12.46
N ASN A 2 3.04 -3.28 -11.49
CA ASN A 2 3.87 -2.12 -11.13
C ASN A 2 4.72 -2.45 -9.92
N TYR A 3 5.95 -1.95 -9.91
CA TYR A 3 6.84 -2.08 -8.75
C TYR A 3 6.93 -0.73 -8.07
N ILE A 4 6.79 -0.72 -6.74
CA ILE A 4 6.75 0.50 -5.95
C ILE A 4 7.61 0.36 -4.71
N LYS A 5 7.95 1.49 -4.11
CA LYS A 5 8.55 1.54 -2.79
C LYS A 5 7.52 2.04 -1.80
N ALA A 6 7.42 1.38 -0.67
CA ALA A 6 6.46 1.75 0.37
C ALA A 6 7.05 1.47 1.74
N LYS A 7 6.53 2.15 2.75
CA LYS A 7 7.04 2.02 4.11
C LYS A 7 5.87 1.88 5.07
N PHE A 8 6.13 1.22 6.19
CA PHE A 8 5.17 1.17 7.29
C PHE A 8 5.09 2.54 7.98
N PRO A 9 3.94 2.86 8.59
CA PRO A 9 3.75 4.21 9.17
C PRO A 9 4.80 4.59 10.21
N ASN A 10 5.30 3.63 10.97
CA ASN A 10 6.25 3.91 12.05
C ASN A 10 7.68 3.62 11.65
N SER A 11 7.95 3.48 10.36
CA SER A 11 9.28 3.12 9.88
C SER A 11 9.77 4.20 8.93
N THR A 12 11.09 4.46 8.97
CA THR A 12 11.72 5.33 8.00
C THR A 12 12.28 4.56 6.81
N ARG A 13 12.22 3.22 6.88
CA ARG A 13 12.78 2.36 5.83
C ARG A 13 11.68 1.94 4.87
N SER A 14 11.95 2.07 3.60
CA SER A 14 11.03 1.62 2.56
C SER A 14 11.49 0.29 1.99
N TYR A 15 10.52 -0.45 1.46
CA TYR A 15 10.77 -1.75 0.85
C TYR A 15 10.10 -1.79 -0.52
N THR A 16 10.55 -2.73 -1.34
CA THR A 16 10.01 -2.90 -2.68
C THR A 16 8.82 -3.83 -2.65
N TYR A 17 7.74 -3.42 -3.31
CA TYR A 17 6.52 -4.20 -3.43
C TYR A 17 6.05 -4.15 -4.88
N ARG A 18 5.10 -5.00 -5.23
CA ARG A 18 4.47 -4.96 -6.54
C ARG A 18 2.96 -4.92 -6.38
N THR A 19 2.30 -4.31 -7.36
CA THR A 19 0.84 -4.18 -7.33
C THR A 19 0.31 -4.11 -8.75
N VAL A 20 -0.92 -4.61 -8.94
CA VAL A 20 -1.61 -4.46 -10.23
C VAL A 20 -2.27 -3.08 -10.34
N ASP A 21 -2.34 -2.35 -9.24
CA ASP A 21 -3.01 -1.06 -9.20
C ASP A 21 -2.06 0.06 -9.60
N SER A 22 -2.62 1.16 -10.07
CA SER A 22 -1.86 2.36 -10.37
C SER A 22 -1.81 3.22 -9.12
N VAL A 23 -0.63 3.35 -8.51
CA VAL A 23 -0.44 4.12 -7.28
C VAL A 23 0.72 5.09 -7.45
N LYS A 24 0.74 6.11 -6.61
CA LYS A 24 1.78 7.14 -6.64
C LYS A 24 2.20 7.46 -5.22
N ALA A 25 3.28 8.22 -5.09
CA ALA A 25 3.79 8.64 -3.78
C ALA A 25 2.69 9.29 -2.97
N GLY A 26 2.57 8.88 -1.72
CA GLY A 26 1.54 9.37 -0.82
C GLY A 26 0.31 8.48 -0.75
N ASP A 27 0.13 7.59 -1.72
CA ASP A 27 -0.99 6.66 -1.69
C ASP A 27 -0.78 5.61 -0.62
N THR A 28 -1.88 5.05 -0.15
CA THR A 28 -1.84 3.97 0.84
C THR A 28 -2.10 2.64 0.14
N VAL A 29 -1.31 1.63 0.50
CA VAL A 29 -1.50 0.27 0.01
C VAL A 29 -1.59 -0.66 1.20
N VAL A 30 -2.16 -1.84 1.00
CA VAL A 30 -2.27 -2.85 2.06
C VAL A 30 -1.64 -4.15 1.59
N ASN A 31 -1.00 -4.85 2.53
CA ASN A 31 -0.44 -6.15 2.23
C ASN A 31 -1.48 -7.24 2.53
N ALA A 32 -1.07 -8.50 2.34
CA ALA A 32 -1.99 -9.63 2.53
C ALA A 32 -2.48 -9.76 3.97
N LYS A 33 -1.76 -9.19 4.92
CA LYS A 33 -2.14 -9.23 6.32
C LYS A 33 -2.99 -8.04 6.74
N GLY A 34 -3.29 -7.15 5.80
CA GLY A 34 -4.10 -5.98 6.09
C GLY A 34 -3.33 -4.81 6.66
N ALA A 35 -2.01 -4.90 6.73
CA ALA A 35 -1.20 -3.77 7.20
C ALA A 35 -1.13 -2.70 6.12
N LYS A 36 -1.26 -1.45 6.55
CA LYS A 36 -1.24 -0.31 5.63
C LYS A 36 0.17 0.22 5.50
N LEU A 37 0.54 0.55 4.28
CA LEU A 37 1.84 1.14 3.97
C LEU A 37 1.63 2.39 3.14
N THR A 38 2.59 3.31 3.19
CA THR A 38 2.55 4.54 2.40
C THR A 38 3.57 4.42 1.27
N VAL A 39 3.10 4.66 0.05
CA VAL A 39 3.98 4.66 -1.14
C VAL A 39 4.90 5.86 -1.06
N THR A 40 6.19 5.63 -1.30
CA THR A 40 7.19 6.69 -1.29
C THR A 40 7.52 7.10 -2.72
N ASP A 41 8.27 8.20 -2.85
CA ASP A 41 8.69 8.67 -4.16
C ASP A 41 10.05 8.09 -4.59
N GLU A 42 10.52 7.08 -3.88
CA GLU A 42 11.81 6.47 -4.19
C GLU A 42 11.70 5.57 -5.42
N SER A 43 12.77 5.53 -6.19
CA SER A 43 12.82 4.67 -7.35
C SER A 43 13.05 3.22 -6.95
N VAL A 44 12.43 2.31 -7.69
CA VAL A 44 12.61 0.87 -7.47
C VAL A 44 13.88 0.43 -8.20
N ASP A 45 14.71 -0.35 -7.51
CA ASP A 45 15.91 -0.93 -8.12
C ASP A 45 15.50 -2.20 -8.87
N MET A 46 15.30 -2.06 -10.17
CA MET A 46 14.85 -3.19 -10.99
C MET A 46 15.90 -4.29 -11.07
N LYS A 47 17.16 -3.96 -10.91
CA LYS A 47 18.22 -4.95 -10.88
C LYS A 47 18.07 -5.85 -9.65
N TRP A 48 17.72 -5.23 -8.52
CA TRP A 48 17.45 -6.01 -7.31
C TRP A 48 16.24 -6.92 -7.51
N VAL A 49 15.19 -6.40 -8.18
CA VAL A 49 13.97 -7.17 -8.43
C VAL A 49 14.31 -8.40 -9.27
N GLU A 50 15.13 -8.23 -10.30
CA GLU A 50 15.53 -9.36 -11.16
C GLU A 50 16.35 -10.40 -10.41
N THR A 51 17.26 -9.93 -9.56
CA THR A 51 18.11 -10.83 -8.79
C THR A 51 17.33 -11.56 -7.70
N TYR A 52 16.44 -10.86 -7.03
CA TYR A 52 15.62 -11.43 -5.97
C TYR A 52 14.59 -12.41 -6.52
N GLY A 53 14.03 -12.09 -7.67
CA GLY A 53 12.95 -12.85 -8.27
C GLY A 53 11.66 -12.06 -8.25
N ALA A 54 11.23 -11.60 -9.43
CA ALA A 54 10.06 -10.74 -9.51
C ALA A 54 8.82 -11.38 -8.89
N ASP A 55 8.69 -12.70 -9.03
CA ASP A 55 7.54 -13.42 -8.47
C ASP A 55 7.61 -13.59 -6.96
N LYS A 56 8.75 -13.26 -6.34
CA LYS A 56 8.91 -13.32 -4.88
C LYS A 56 8.66 -11.98 -4.21
N VAL A 57 8.55 -10.91 -4.99
CA VAL A 57 8.26 -9.59 -4.44
C VAL A 57 6.84 -9.58 -3.89
N THR A 58 6.68 -9.10 -2.67
CA THR A 58 5.39 -9.10 -2.00
C THR A 58 4.38 -8.24 -2.76
N VAL A 59 3.17 -8.78 -2.93
CA VAL A 59 2.09 -8.08 -3.62
C VAL A 59 1.30 -7.27 -2.61
N VAL A 60 0.98 -6.03 -2.97
CA VAL A 60 0.11 -5.17 -2.19
C VAL A 60 -1.01 -4.65 -3.08
N LYS A 61 -2.06 -4.13 -2.46
CA LYS A 61 -3.20 -3.57 -3.16
C LYS A 61 -3.40 -2.13 -2.74
N LYS A 62 -3.90 -1.33 -3.66
CA LYS A 62 -4.26 0.04 -3.31
C LYS A 62 -5.36 0.01 -2.25
N TYR A 63 -5.18 0.77 -1.18
CA TYR A 63 -6.17 0.84 -0.12
C TYR A 63 -7.30 1.76 -0.55
N GLU A 64 -8.53 1.30 -0.36
CA GLU A 64 -9.72 2.10 -0.67
C GLU A 64 -10.60 2.12 0.55
N GLU A 65 -10.89 3.32 1.04
CA GLU A 65 -11.76 3.45 2.19
C GLU A 65 -13.20 3.18 1.78
N PRO A 66 -13.97 2.48 2.65
CA PRO A 66 -15.40 2.29 2.39
C PRO A 66 -16.09 3.64 2.35
N GLU A 67 -16.98 3.81 1.38
CA GLU A 67 -17.63 5.10 1.20
C GLU A 67 -18.59 5.44 2.31
N ASP A 68 -19.22 4.43 2.89
CA ASP A 68 -20.17 4.69 3.95
C ASP A 68 -19.56 4.60 5.30
N ALA A 69 -18.32 4.74 5.35
CA ALA A 69 -17.72 4.93 6.66
C ALA A 69 -18.20 6.27 7.14
N GLY A 70 -19.01 6.38 7.14
CA GLY A 70 -19.42 7.53 7.25
C GLY A 70 -20.59 7.93 7.64
N GLU A 71 -20.50 7.54 7.02
CA GLU A 71 -21.16 7.76 7.12
C GLU A 71 -21.58 7.67 7.71
N SER A 72 -21.50 7.77 7.95
CA SER A 72 -21.93 7.57 8.17
C SER A 72 -21.95 7.50 8.79
N GLY A 73 -22.04 7.77 9.20
CA GLY A 73 -22.11 7.48 9.37
C GLY A 73 -21.98 7.42 9.91
N GLY A 74 -22.07 7.68 10.26
CA GLY A 74 -22.05 7.37 10.32
C GLY A 74 -21.87 7.25 10.89
N ASP A 75 -21.80 7.31 11.09
CA ASP A 75 -21.80 6.99 11.33
C ASP A 75 -21.53 6.81 11.85
N THR A 76 -21.67 6.86 12.32
CA THR A 76 -21.50 6.44 12.58
C THR A 76 -21.29 6.30 13.14
N ASN A 77 -21.35 6.36 13.48
CA ASN A 77 -21.24 6.03 13.79
C ASN A 77 -21.18 6.02 14.25
N GLU A 78 -21.33 5.96 14.53
CA GLU A 78 -21.31 5.70 14.69
C GLU A 78 -21.26 5.70 15.06
N THR A 79 -21.50 5.94 15.54
CA THR A 79 -21.44 5.69 15.64
C THR A 79 -21.39 5.68 16.02
N ASP A 80 -21.63 5.86 16.31
CA ASP A 80 -21.60 5.57 16.35
C ASP A 80 -21.60 5.40 16.71
N HIS A 81 -21.74 5.61 16.84
CA HIS A 81 -21.72 5.19 16.86
C HIS A 81 -21.36 4.94 17.08
#